data_4b9ca38ec050eca207f8314fd4883fbf
#
_entry.id   4b9ca38ec050eca207f8314fd4883fbf
#
_cell.length_a   1.000
_cell.length_b   1.000
_cell.length_c   1.000
_cell.angle_alpha   90.00
_cell.angle_beta   90.00
_cell.angle_gamma   90.00
#
_symmetry.space_group_name_H-M   'P 1'
#
loop_
_entity.id
_entity.type
_entity.pdbx_description
1 polymer ?
#
loop_
_entity_poly.entity_id
_entity_poly.type
_entity_poly.pdbx_seq_one_letter_code
_entity_poly.pdbx_strand_id
1 'polypeptide(L)'
;MRYTRAVPSASKRASLALALAVAALLSADCAVGDERSDVVVSTLTRADQVLARTRPALLAGKYARMAQRPYDFYRGTFALFVEDARDPRSALGRTRFAVDGPLPLALGDAHPENFGALIAGDGTLAIEPNDFDAADRWPYHWDLRRLVTGVLVGARESRAGDPAALDEWLRAEPDVARSIARAYGDTVTDYATGAPLARLESAGGEPVLDDVFRRSERDLAARAELGALTEIDASGARHLLRGAVDPADPQSVFADLPPFARPAIDETISAYRGTLLAPPPARALRVLDAVRQFGSGVASWPRLRVLVLVAGATDGAEDDEVLELKELGDSGARAWFPPGLLARDVTGRIRRTSRSAWSRPDAEARWGTSTWLGLPVQVRRESEGQKNVRTARWTGARGTVEAIRGVGVALARVLARIHSTWLDGVDAATPIAETIARDPAGFADEQADVCGRYATQVEDDRARFIEALRTRGPTLGVSPAPGDAPPSDFAAVLGTPPTPTALPELP
;
A
#
# COMPACT_ATOMS: atom_id res chain seq x y z
N MET A 1 38.43 -25.85 67.84
CA MET A 1 37.72 -24.77 67.17
C MET A 1 36.64 -25.35 66.25
N ARG A 2 35.37 -25.23 66.65
CA ARG A 2 34.25 -25.69 65.81
C ARG A 2 33.71 -24.48 65.06
N TYR A 3 33.77 -24.53 63.72
CA TYR A 3 33.12 -23.53 62.88
C TYR A 3 31.65 -23.88 62.72
N THR A 4 30.77 -23.08 63.29
CA THR A 4 29.33 -23.12 63.04
C THR A 4 29.02 -22.33 61.77
N ARG A 5 28.55 -23.00 60.70
CA ARG A 5 27.97 -22.40 59.50
C ARG A 5 26.60 -21.82 59.85
N ALA A 6 26.44 -20.53 59.77
CA ALA A 6 25.16 -19.86 59.90
C ALA A 6 24.27 -20.18 58.68
N VAL A 7 23.10 -20.72 58.92
CA VAL A 7 22.06 -20.95 57.88
C VAL A 7 21.31 -19.63 57.66
N PRO A 8 21.19 -19.11 56.45
CA PRO A 8 20.46 -17.85 56.21
C PRO A 8 18.99 -18.02 56.57
N SER A 9 18.39 -16.99 57.19
CA SER A 9 16.97 -16.96 57.60
C SER A 9 16.00 -17.11 56.44
N ALA A 10 14.80 -17.67 56.70
CA ALA A 10 13.77 -17.90 55.70
C ALA A 10 13.39 -16.64 54.86
N SER A 11 13.47 -15.44 55.45
CA SER A 11 13.20 -14.19 54.80
C SER A 11 14.26 -13.82 53.70
N LYS A 12 15.54 -14.16 53.92
CA LYS A 12 16.59 -13.94 52.90
C LYS A 12 16.44 -14.92 51.71
N ARG A 13 15.93 -16.15 51.97
CA ARG A 13 15.66 -17.11 50.89
C ARG A 13 14.45 -16.70 50.03
N ALA A 14 13.41 -16.14 50.65
CA ALA A 14 12.26 -15.63 49.93
C ALA A 14 12.59 -14.42 49.05
N SER A 15 13.41 -13.45 49.56
CA SER A 15 13.86 -12.32 48.79
C SER A 15 14.78 -12.70 47.63
N LEU A 16 15.64 -13.70 47.78
CA LEU A 16 16.50 -14.18 46.69
C LEU A 16 15.71 -14.93 45.63
N ALA A 17 14.69 -15.73 46.02
CA ALA A 17 13.81 -16.42 45.10
C ALA A 17 12.96 -15.44 44.29
N LEU A 18 12.45 -14.36 44.90
CA LEU A 18 11.70 -13.31 44.21
C LEU A 18 12.60 -12.51 43.23
N ALA A 19 13.83 -12.20 43.65
CA ALA A 19 14.79 -11.51 42.75
C ALA A 19 15.19 -12.39 41.56
N LEU A 20 15.36 -13.68 41.73
CA LEU A 20 15.63 -14.64 40.64
C LEU A 20 14.41 -14.83 39.73
N ALA A 21 13.19 -14.84 40.27
CA ALA A 21 11.96 -14.91 39.47
C ALA A 21 11.73 -13.63 38.64
N VAL A 22 12.00 -12.45 39.22
CA VAL A 22 11.93 -11.18 38.48
C VAL A 22 13.02 -11.10 37.43
N ALA A 23 14.25 -11.55 37.71
CA ALA A 23 15.32 -11.63 36.72
C ALA A 23 15.02 -12.62 35.59
N ALA A 24 14.37 -13.73 35.88
CA ALA A 24 13.93 -14.73 34.89
C ALA A 24 12.77 -14.20 34.03
N LEU A 25 11.85 -13.42 34.59
CA LEU A 25 10.79 -12.74 33.84
C LEU A 25 11.37 -11.65 32.94
N LEU A 26 12.30 -10.85 33.42
CA LEU A 26 12.98 -9.84 32.61
C LEU A 26 13.86 -10.44 31.49
N SER A 27 14.51 -11.59 31.74
CA SER A 27 15.26 -12.29 30.71
C SER A 27 14.37 -13.01 29.70
N ALA A 28 13.17 -13.47 30.10
CA ALA A 28 12.19 -14.03 29.18
C ALA A 28 11.58 -12.97 28.26
N ASP A 29 11.30 -11.76 28.78
CA ASP A 29 10.85 -10.62 27.95
C ASP A 29 11.95 -10.17 26.98
N CYS A 30 13.22 -10.16 27.35
CA CYS A 30 14.32 -9.87 26.42
C CYS A 30 14.47 -10.96 25.34
N ALA A 31 14.29 -12.23 25.67
CA ALA A 31 14.38 -13.32 24.68
C ALA A 31 13.20 -13.29 23.67
N VAL A 32 11.98 -12.95 24.14
CA VAL A 32 10.82 -12.76 23.25
C VAL A 32 10.99 -11.51 22.38
N GLY A 33 11.63 -10.45 22.89
CA GLY A 33 11.96 -9.25 22.13
C GLY A 33 12.95 -9.51 20.99
N ASP A 34 13.94 -10.35 21.23
CA ASP A 34 14.93 -10.74 20.22
C ASP A 34 14.31 -11.59 19.12
N GLU A 35 13.45 -12.57 19.45
CA GLU A 35 12.77 -13.40 18.46
C GLU A 35 11.89 -12.58 17.50
N ARG A 36 11.13 -11.60 18.02
CA ARG A 36 10.28 -10.74 17.16
C ARG A 36 11.11 -9.79 16.30
N SER A 37 12.18 -9.25 16.82
CA SER A 37 13.13 -8.44 16.04
C SER A 37 13.70 -9.22 14.86
N ASP A 38 14.08 -10.48 15.08
CA ASP A 38 14.59 -11.35 14.04
C ASP A 38 13.53 -11.68 12.98
N VAL A 39 12.27 -11.88 13.37
CA VAL A 39 11.15 -12.05 12.43
C VAL A 39 10.98 -10.80 11.55
N VAL A 40 10.96 -9.61 12.14
CA VAL A 40 10.84 -8.34 11.39
C VAL A 40 11.99 -8.21 10.39
N VAL A 41 13.23 -8.35 10.84
CA VAL A 41 14.42 -8.16 9.99
C VAL A 41 14.49 -9.24 8.91
N SER A 42 14.35 -10.51 9.25
CA SER A 42 14.47 -11.60 8.28
C SER A 42 13.36 -11.57 7.23
N THR A 43 12.14 -11.18 7.62
CA THR A 43 11.04 -11.05 6.65
C THR A 43 11.29 -9.91 5.68
N LEU A 44 11.70 -8.73 6.16
CA LEU A 44 11.97 -7.58 5.30
C LEU A 44 13.18 -7.82 4.39
N THR A 45 14.28 -8.38 4.92
CA THR A 45 15.46 -8.70 4.11
C THR A 45 15.19 -9.75 3.04
N ARG A 46 14.36 -10.76 3.34
CA ARG A 46 13.91 -11.75 2.37
C ARG A 46 13.04 -11.14 1.28
N ALA A 47 12.05 -10.32 1.66
CA ALA A 47 11.13 -9.68 0.73
C ALA A 47 11.83 -8.68 -0.21
N ASP A 48 12.77 -7.92 0.32
CA ASP A 48 13.49 -6.88 -0.42
C ASP A 48 14.90 -7.34 -0.90
N GLN A 49 15.21 -8.63 -0.86
CA GLN A 49 16.53 -9.15 -1.17
C GLN A 49 17.05 -8.72 -2.55
N VAL A 50 16.21 -8.81 -3.58
CA VAL A 50 16.57 -8.39 -4.94
C VAL A 50 16.87 -6.89 -4.98
N LEU A 51 16.04 -6.08 -4.31
CA LEU A 51 16.23 -4.63 -4.25
C LEU A 51 17.51 -4.25 -3.49
N ALA A 52 17.80 -4.94 -2.37
CA ALA A 52 19.01 -4.72 -1.59
C ALA A 52 20.28 -4.97 -2.42
N ARG A 53 20.23 -5.95 -3.31
CA ARG A 53 21.37 -6.32 -4.17
C ARG A 53 21.51 -5.45 -5.41
N THR A 54 20.39 -5.04 -6.01
CA THR A 54 20.39 -4.34 -7.31
C THR A 54 20.17 -2.83 -7.20
N ARG A 55 19.55 -2.34 -6.10
CA ARG A 55 19.16 -0.93 -5.88
C ARG A 55 19.34 -0.52 -4.41
N PRO A 56 20.51 -0.74 -3.79
CA PRO A 56 20.66 -0.54 -2.34
C PRO A 56 20.37 0.89 -1.88
N ALA A 57 20.76 1.91 -2.66
CA ALA A 57 20.49 3.30 -2.32
C ALA A 57 18.99 3.63 -2.32
N LEU A 58 18.22 3.09 -3.28
CA LEU A 58 16.77 3.27 -3.33
C LEU A 58 16.07 2.49 -2.23
N LEU A 59 16.55 1.29 -1.88
CA LEU A 59 16.04 0.54 -0.74
C LEU A 59 16.28 1.26 0.58
N ALA A 60 17.47 1.86 0.75
CA ALA A 60 17.77 2.70 1.91
C ALA A 60 16.76 3.87 2.03
N GLY A 61 16.38 4.49 0.91
CA GLY A 61 15.33 5.51 0.86
C GLY A 61 13.96 5.00 1.30
N LYS A 62 13.55 3.81 0.82
CA LYS A 62 12.33 3.14 1.28
C LYS A 62 12.35 2.96 2.80
N TYR A 63 13.41 2.40 3.34
CA TYR A 63 13.53 2.10 4.76
C TYR A 63 13.59 3.36 5.63
N ALA A 64 14.32 4.39 5.18
CA ALA A 64 14.33 5.68 5.86
C ALA A 64 12.92 6.29 5.93
N ARG A 65 12.14 6.22 4.85
CA ARG A 65 10.76 6.71 4.82
C ARG A 65 9.84 5.88 5.72
N MET A 66 9.96 4.56 5.70
CA MET A 66 9.21 3.67 6.61
C MET A 66 9.50 3.98 8.08
N ALA A 67 10.74 4.38 8.41
CA ALA A 67 11.12 4.71 9.77
C ALA A 67 10.46 6.00 10.30
N GLN A 68 10.02 6.93 9.44
CA GLN A 68 9.50 8.22 9.85
C GLN A 68 8.18 8.15 10.60
N ARG A 69 7.23 7.34 10.10
CA ARG A 69 5.87 7.32 10.62
C ARG A 69 5.32 5.88 10.74
N PRO A 70 4.51 5.59 11.78
CA PRO A 70 3.87 4.27 11.93
C PRO A 70 3.08 3.84 10.69
N TYR A 71 2.35 4.74 10.06
CA TYR A 71 1.55 4.44 8.87
C TYR A 71 2.41 4.16 7.64
N ASP A 72 3.54 4.85 7.46
CA ASP A 72 4.48 4.55 6.38
C ASP A 72 5.17 3.19 6.60
N PHE A 73 5.51 2.86 7.85
CA PHE A 73 6.00 1.52 8.20
C PHE A 73 4.95 0.45 7.84
N TYR A 74 3.71 0.64 8.26
CA TYR A 74 2.61 -0.27 7.94
C TYR A 74 2.46 -0.49 6.44
N ARG A 75 2.42 0.57 5.64
CA ARG A 75 2.35 0.50 4.17
C ARG A 75 3.54 -0.22 3.54
N GLY A 76 4.75 0.00 4.07
CA GLY A 76 5.98 -0.58 3.55
C GLY A 76 6.20 -2.05 3.90
N THR A 77 5.40 -2.61 4.83
CA THR A 77 5.61 -3.93 5.43
C THR A 77 4.52 -4.95 5.10
N PHE A 78 3.97 -4.92 3.89
CA PHE A 78 2.97 -5.92 3.47
C PHE A 78 3.50 -7.37 3.63
N ALA A 79 4.77 -7.62 3.31
CA ALA A 79 5.38 -8.93 3.50
C ALA A 79 5.36 -9.41 4.96
N LEU A 80 5.55 -8.49 5.93
CA LEU A 80 5.46 -8.80 7.35
C LEU A 80 4.01 -9.11 7.77
N PHE A 81 3.05 -8.35 7.25
CA PHE A 81 1.63 -8.63 7.46
C PHE A 81 1.26 -10.05 6.97
N VAL A 82 1.72 -10.45 5.79
CA VAL A 82 1.48 -11.80 5.24
C VAL A 82 2.16 -12.87 6.08
N GLU A 83 3.39 -12.65 6.54
CA GLU A 83 4.10 -13.58 7.42
C GLU A 83 3.33 -13.80 8.73
N ASP A 84 2.88 -12.70 9.36
CA ASP A 84 2.07 -12.75 10.59
C ASP A 84 0.70 -13.40 10.36
N ALA A 85 0.04 -13.10 9.25
CA ALA A 85 -1.25 -13.69 8.91
C ALA A 85 -1.17 -15.20 8.61
N ARG A 86 0.02 -15.68 8.26
CA ARG A 86 0.27 -17.12 8.02
C ARG A 86 0.70 -17.90 9.26
N ASP A 87 1.23 -17.23 10.26
CA ASP A 87 1.64 -17.90 11.50
C ASP A 87 0.38 -18.35 12.27
N PRO A 88 0.15 -19.66 12.43
CA PRO A 88 -1.01 -20.17 13.17
C PRO A 88 -1.00 -19.79 14.66
N ARG A 89 0.12 -19.30 15.19
CA ARG A 89 0.23 -18.78 16.55
C ARG A 89 -0.21 -17.32 16.64
N SER A 90 -0.14 -16.58 15.54
CA SER A 90 -0.56 -15.18 15.47
C SER A 90 -2.07 -15.05 15.53
N ALA A 91 -2.56 -14.08 16.30
CA ALA A 91 -3.98 -13.71 16.29
C ALA A 91 -4.43 -13.23 14.90
N LEU A 92 -3.53 -12.58 14.13
CA LEU A 92 -3.82 -12.08 12.79
C LEU A 92 -4.15 -13.22 11.81
N GLY A 93 -3.53 -14.38 11.95
CA GLY A 93 -3.74 -15.55 11.08
C GLY A 93 -4.97 -16.39 11.46
N ARG A 94 -5.43 -16.30 12.71
CA ARG A 94 -6.54 -17.13 13.21
C ARG A 94 -7.88 -16.43 13.07
N THR A 95 -8.90 -17.20 12.68
CA THR A 95 -10.29 -16.73 12.67
C THR A 95 -11.27 -17.88 12.86
N ARG A 96 -12.36 -17.62 13.59
CA ARG A 96 -13.51 -18.54 13.67
C ARG A 96 -14.38 -18.48 12.41
N PHE A 97 -14.12 -17.51 11.54
CA PHE A 97 -14.87 -17.20 10.34
C PHE A 97 -14.09 -17.56 9.08
N ALA A 98 -13.20 -18.55 9.15
CA ALA A 98 -12.56 -19.10 7.96
C ALA A 98 -13.60 -19.74 7.04
N VAL A 99 -13.42 -19.57 5.74
CA VAL A 99 -14.27 -20.16 4.72
C VAL A 99 -13.53 -21.33 4.08
N ASP A 100 -14.14 -22.51 4.15
CA ASP A 100 -13.70 -23.69 3.41
C ASP A 100 -14.26 -23.59 1.99
N GLY A 101 -13.52 -22.95 1.08
CA GLY A 101 -14.00 -22.71 -0.28
C GLY A 101 -13.03 -21.90 -1.15
N PRO A 102 -13.47 -21.50 -2.32
CA PRO A 102 -12.64 -20.72 -3.22
C PRO A 102 -12.35 -19.34 -2.63
N LEU A 103 -11.09 -18.92 -2.77
CA LEU A 103 -10.66 -17.59 -2.34
C LEU A 103 -11.27 -16.51 -3.25
N PRO A 104 -11.75 -15.39 -2.71
CA PRO A 104 -12.22 -14.26 -3.50
C PRO A 104 -11.08 -13.58 -4.27
N LEU A 105 -11.47 -12.74 -5.25
CA LEU A 105 -10.59 -11.66 -5.67
C LEU A 105 -10.36 -10.72 -4.49
N ALA A 106 -9.11 -10.41 -4.19
CA ALA A 106 -8.74 -9.55 -3.09
C ALA A 106 -7.59 -8.61 -3.50
N LEU A 107 -7.45 -7.48 -2.83
CA LEU A 107 -6.40 -6.50 -3.10
C LEU A 107 -5.06 -6.93 -2.51
N GLY A 108 -5.06 -7.75 -1.45
CA GLY A 108 -3.89 -8.13 -0.68
C GLY A 108 -3.40 -7.00 0.22
N ASP A 109 -3.11 -5.82 -0.33
CA ASP A 109 -2.68 -4.64 0.43
C ASP A 109 -3.80 -3.58 0.50
N ALA A 110 -4.93 -3.91 1.12
CA ALA A 110 -6.14 -3.09 1.18
C ALA A 110 -6.09 -1.95 2.21
N HIS A 111 -4.95 -1.27 2.40
CA HIS A 111 -4.88 -0.13 3.32
C HIS A 111 -5.63 1.11 2.75
N PRO A 112 -6.11 2.06 3.60
CA PRO A 112 -6.97 3.17 3.18
C PRO A 112 -6.44 4.01 2.01
N GLU A 113 -5.14 4.25 1.91
CA GLU A 113 -4.55 5.06 0.85
C GLU A 113 -4.43 4.35 -0.51
N ASN A 114 -4.78 3.05 -0.56
CA ASN A 114 -4.96 2.29 -1.81
C ASN A 114 -6.38 2.42 -2.38
N PHE A 115 -7.17 3.36 -1.85
CA PHE A 115 -8.46 3.76 -2.39
C PHE A 115 -8.46 5.25 -2.72
N GLY A 116 -9.15 5.61 -3.78
CA GLY A 116 -9.24 6.99 -4.21
C GLY A 116 -10.24 7.19 -5.34
N ALA A 117 -10.47 8.46 -5.70
CA ALA A 117 -11.29 8.79 -6.85
C ALA A 117 -10.53 8.44 -8.14
N LEU A 118 -11.15 7.64 -8.99
CA LEU A 118 -10.72 7.38 -10.36
C LEU A 118 -11.72 7.99 -11.36
N ILE A 119 -11.24 8.30 -12.55
CA ILE A 119 -12.02 8.93 -13.63
C ILE A 119 -12.27 7.91 -14.73
N ALA A 120 -13.51 7.53 -14.91
CA ALA A 120 -13.90 6.62 -15.96
C ALA A 120 -13.86 7.29 -17.35
N GLY A 121 -14.01 6.48 -18.41
CA GLY A 121 -13.97 6.96 -19.78
C GLY A 121 -15.05 7.99 -20.16
N ASP A 122 -16.14 8.04 -19.43
CA ASP A 122 -17.23 9.02 -19.58
C ASP A 122 -17.04 10.27 -18.67
N GLY A 123 -15.94 10.36 -17.95
CA GLY A 123 -15.63 11.48 -17.04
C GLY A 123 -16.22 11.33 -15.64
N THR A 124 -16.96 10.26 -15.34
CA THR A 124 -17.52 10.07 -14.01
C THR A 124 -16.48 9.65 -12.99
N LEU A 125 -16.60 10.21 -11.77
CA LEU A 125 -15.73 9.89 -10.63
C LEU A 125 -16.36 8.82 -9.75
N ALA A 126 -15.54 7.92 -9.23
CA ALA A 126 -15.91 7.01 -8.15
C ALA A 126 -14.72 6.67 -7.26
N ILE A 127 -14.98 6.31 -6.02
CA ILE A 127 -13.97 5.74 -5.13
C ILE A 127 -13.74 4.27 -5.53
N GLU A 128 -12.52 3.98 -5.92
CA GLU A 128 -12.09 2.68 -6.41
C GLU A 128 -10.71 2.31 -5.81
N PRO A 129 -10.32 1.03 -5.83
CA PRO A 129 -8.95 0.65 -5.54
C PRO A 129 -8.01 1.14 -6.67
N ASN A 130 -6.79 1.55 -6.30
CA ASN A 130 -5.84 2.16 -7.22
C ASN A 130 -4.44 1.54 -7.21
N ASP A 131 -4.19 0.51 -6.40
CA ASP A 131 -2.97 -0.28 -6.40
C ASP A 131 -3.30 -1.78 -6.40
N PHE A 132 -2.74 -2.50 -7.36
CA PHE A 132 -3.01 -3.91 -7.63
C PHE A 132 -1.74 -4.78 -7.57
N ASP A 133 -0.61 -4.24 -7.07
CA ASP A 133 0.64 -4.99 -7.00
C ASP A 133 0.50 -6.30 -6.23
N ALA A 134 -0.25 -6.28 -5.10
CA ALA A 134 -0.54 -7.44 -4.28
C ALA A 134 -1.86 -8.16 -4.64
N ALA A 135 -2.64 -7.62 -5.58
CA ALA A 135 -3.98 -8.15 -5.88
C ALA A 135 -3.92 -9.53 -6.54
N ASP A 136 -4.63 -10.47 -5.96
CA ASP A 136 -4.77 -11.86 -6.41
C ASP A 136 -5.94 -12.53 -5.64
N ARG A 137 -5.88 -13.84 -5.42
CA ARG A 137 -6.79 -14.56 -4.53
C ARG A 137 -6.18 -14.71 -3.15
N TRP A 138 -6.83 -14.10 -2.15
CA TRP A 138 -6.42 -14.13 -0.74
C TRP A 138 -7.61 -14.45 0.16
N PRO A 139 -7.38 -14.93 1.41
CA PRO A 139 -8.45 -15.03 2.39
C PRO A 139 -9.10 -13.66 2.65
N TYR A 140 -10.42 -13.57 2.55
CA TYR A 140 -11.16 -12.31 2.65
C TYR A 140 -10.87 -11.51 3.93
N HIS A 141 -10.68 -12.21 5.04
CA HIS A 141 -10.42 -11.59 6.34
C HIS A 141 -9.03 -10.96 6.42
N TRP A 142 -8.06 -11.35 5.57
CA TRP A 142 -6.76 -10.69 5.51
C TRP A 142 -6.89 -9.29 4.93
N ASP A 143 -7.62 -9.12 3.83
CA ASP A 143 -7.90 -7.81 3.25
C ASP A 143 -8.68 -6.91 4.21
N LEU A 144 -9.72 -7.46 4.86
CA LEU A 144 -10.49 -6.70 5.84
C LEU A 144 -9.62 -6.27 7.03
N ARG A 145 -8.78 -7.17 7.56
CA ARG A 145 -7.85 -6.85 8.65
C ARG A 145 -6.80 -5.83 8.22
N ARG A 146 -6.35 -5.91 6.96
CA ARG A 146 -5.43 -4.93 6.39
C ARG A 146 -6.08 -3.53 6.31
N LEU A 147 -7.35 -3.45 5.90
CA LEU A 147 -8.11 -2.19 5.89
C LEU A 147 -8.31 -1.65 7.30
N VAL A 148 -8.88 -2.45 8.20
CA VAL A 148 -9.22 -2.02 9.57
C VAL A 148 -7.95 -1.56 10.30
N THR A 149 -6.90 -2.37 10.34
CA THR A 149 -5.63 -1.99 10.97
C THR A 149 -5.05 -0.71 10.38
N GLY A 150 -5.12 -0.55 9.05
CA GLY A 150 -4.68 0.68 8.38
C GLY A 150 -5.45 1.92 8.82
N VAL A 151 -6.76 1.81 9.03
CA VAL A 151 -7.58 2.89 9.61
C VAL A 151 -7.13 3.21 11.04
N LEU A 152 -6.92 2.18 11.88
CA LEU A 152 -6.53 2.38 13.28
C LEU A 152 -5.14 3.03 13.40
N VAL A 153 -4.14 2.52 12.69
CA VAL A 153 -2.77 3.08 12.69
C VAL A 153 -2.76 4.51 12.17
N GLY A 154 -3.45 4.79 11.06
CA GLY A 154 -3.54 6.15 10.50
C GLY A 154 -4.23 7.13 11.43
N ALA A 155 -5.26 6.69 12.16
CA ALA A 155 -5.97 7.51 13.12
C ALA A 155 -5.17 7.79 14.40
N ARG A 156 -4.43 6.80 14.93
CA ARG A 156 -3.50 6.99 16.04
C ARG A 156 -2.39 7.98 15.65
N GLU A 157 -1.80 7.81 14.48
CA GLU A 157 -0.76 8.70 13.97
C GLU A 157 -1.25 10.16 13.83
N SER A 158 -2.45 10.37 13.30
CA SER A 158 -3.01 11.72 13.12
C SER A 158 -3.26 12.47 14.44
N ARG A 159 -3.19 11.77 15.58
CA ARG A 159 -3.40 12.28 16.94
C ARG A 159 -2.16 12.20 17.83
N ALA A 160 -1.04 11.71 17.33
CA ALA A 160 0.17 11.50 18.14
C ALA A 160 0.69 12.78 18.82
N GLY A 161 0.38 13.97 18.27
CA GLY A 161 0.74 15.27 18.84
C GLY A 161 -0.25 15.83 19.89
N ASP A 162 -1.38 15.15 20.13
CA ASP A 162 -2.42 15.57 21.08
C ASP A 162 -2.85 14.38 21.96
N PRO A 163 -2.29 14.24 23.18
CA PRO A 163 -2.61 13.13 24.07
C PRO A 163 -4.10 12.99 24.40
N ALA A 164 -4.84 14.09 24.52
CA ALA A 164 -6.27 14.05 24.83
C ALA A 164 -7.09 13.49 23.65
N ALA A 165 -6.75 13.91 22.43
CA ALA A 165 -7.38 13.39 21.22
C ALA A 165 -7.00 11.92 20.96
N LEU A 166 -5.78 11.52 21.33
CA LEU A 166 -5.36 10.12 21.25
C LEU A 166 -6.13 9.24 22.26
N ASP A 167 -6.27 9.70 23.51
CA ASP A 167 -7.04 8.98 24.53
C ASP A 167 -8.53 8.86 24.17
N GLU A 168 -9.12 9.89 23.58
CA GLU A 168 -10.49 9.84 23.04
C GLU A 168 -10.59 8.77 21.94
N TRP A 169 -9.63 8.78 21.01
CA TRP A 169 -9.59 7.81 19.94
C TRP A 169 -9.46 6.37 20.45
N LEU A 170 -8.51 6.09 21.36
CA LEU A 170 -8.29 4.76 21.90
C LEU A 170 -9.53 4.18 22.59
N ARG A 171 -10.36 5.05 23.22
CA ARG A 171 -11.67 4.61 23.76
C ARG A 171 -12.69 4.28 22.68
N ALA A 172 -12.68 5.00 21.56
CA ALA A 172 -13.63 4.81 20.45
C ALA A 172 -13.19 3.73 19.44
N GLU A 173 -11.92 3.45 19.40
CA GLU A 173 -11.27 2.57 18.39
C GLU A 173 -11.94 1.19 18.24
N PRO A 174 -12.28 0.46 19.33
CA PRO A 174 -12.97 -0.82 19.20
C PRO A 174 -14.34 -0.72 18.51
N ASP A 175 -15.09 0.36 18.77
CA ASP A 175 -16.41 0.58 18.17
C ASP A 175 -16.29 0.99 16.70
N VAL A 176 -15.27 1.77 16.35
CA VAL A 176 -14.95 2.09 14.96
C VAL A 176 -14.62 0.81 14.18
N ALA A 177 -13.73 -0.03 14.70
CA ALA A 177 -13.36 -1.29 14.08
C ALA A 177 -14.55 -2.25 13.90
N ARG A 178 -15.42 -2.36 14.93
CA ARG A 178 -16.69 -3.14 14.83
C ARG A 178 -17.59 -2.60 13.74
N SER A 179 -17.72 -1.27 13.64
CA SER A 179 -18.58 -0.64 12.63
C SER A 179 -18.10 -0.93 11.21
N ILE A 180 -16.80 -0.91 10.99
CA ILE A 180 -16.18 -1.24 9.69
C ILE A 180 -16.42 -2.71 9.36
N ALA A 181 -16.19 -3.63 10.30
CA ALA A 181 -16.40 -5.05 10.11
C ALA A 181 -17.87 -5.42 9.87
N ARG A 182 -18.80 -4.80 10.59
CA ARG A 182 -20.25 -4.98 10.36
C ARG A 182 -20.65 -4.52 8.98
N ALA A 183 -20.23 -3.31 8.57
CA ALA A 183 -20.54 -2.79 7.24
C ALA A 183 -20.01 -3.71 6.12
N TYR A 184 -18.85 -4.33 6.30
CA TYR A 184 -18.34 -5.35 5.39
C TYR A 184 -19.26 -6.57 5.35
N GLY A 185 -19.60 -7.16 6.51
CA GLY A 185 -20.43 -8.36 6.61
C GLY A 185 -21.83 -8.15 6.06
N ASP A 186 -22.48 -7.04 6.40
CA ASP A 186 -23.82 -6.68 5.89
C ASP A 186 -23.78 -6.55 4.37
N THR A 187 -22.77 -5.86 3.82
CA THR A 187 -22.66 -5.62 2.38
C THR A 187 -22.37 -6.91 1.59
N VAL A 188 -21.52 -7.81 2.10
CA VAL A 188 -21.32 -9.13 1.46
C VAL A 188 -22.61 -9.94 1.48
N THR A 189 -23.38 -9.87 2.57
CA THR A 189 -24.68 -10.55 2.68
C THR A 189 -25.68 -10.01 1.68
N ASP A 190 -25.74 -8.68 1.51
CA ASP A 190 -26.61 -8.06 0.49
C ASP A 190 -26.25 -8.55 -0.92
N TYR A 191 -24.97 -8.62 -1.25
CA TYR A 191 -24.52 -9.10 -2.57
C TYR A 191 -24.76 -10.60 -2.76
N ALA A 192 -24.56 -11.42 -1.75
CA ALA A 192 -24.85 -12.85 -1.79
C ALA A 192 -26.35 -13.12 -1.99
N THR A 193 -27.24 -12.20 -1.57
CA THR A 193 -28.68 -12.29 -1.77
C THR A 193 -29.16 -11.61 -3.06
N GLY A 194 -28.26 -11.16 -3.91
CA GLY A 194 -28.57 -10.64 -5.26
C GLY A 194 -28.72 -9.12 -5.35
N ALA A 195 -28.29 -8.36 -4.34
CA ALA A 195 -28.20 -6.90 -4.48
C ALA A 195 -27.21 -6.53 -5.60
N PRO A 196 -27.48 -5.48 -6.38
CA PRO A 196 -26.56 -5.03 -7.42
C PRO A 196 -25.27 -4.45 -6.79
N LEU A 197 -24.12 -4.76 -7.39
CA LEU A 197 -22.84 -4.23 -6.92
C LEU A 197 -22.83 -2.70 -7.00
N ALA A 198 -22.70 -2.04 -5.86
CA ALA A 198 -22.81 -0.58 -5.76
C ALA A 198 -21.52 0.11 -6.18
N ARG A 199 -21.64 1.26 -6.82
CA ARG A 199 -20.55 2.18 -7.15
C ARG A 199 -20.57 3.36 -6.19
N LEU A 200 -19.42 3.75 -5.64
CA LEU A 200 -19.33 4.86 -4.71
C LEU A 200 -18.97 6.16 -5.46
N GLU A 201 -20.00 6.82 -6.00
CA GLU A 201 -19.88 8.01 -6.86
C GLU A 201 -20.05 9.34 -6.11
N SER A 202 -20.37 9.29 -4.83
CA SER A 202 -20.54 10.49 -4.01
C SER A 202 -20.10 10.24 -2.56
N ALA A 203 -19.76 11.31 -1.87
CA ALA A 203 -19.33 11.24 -0.47
C ALA A 203 -20.45 10.84 0.50
N GLY A 204 -21.72 11.00 0.13
CA GLY A 204 -22.85 10.74 1.03
C GLY A 204 -22.85 11.54 2.34
N GLY A 205 -22.16 12.69 2.35
CA GLY A 205 -21.98 13.50 3.54
C GLY A 205 -20.77 13.12 4.42
N GLU A 206 -19.95 12.16 3.98
CA GLU A 206 -18.76 11.72 4.70
C GLU A 206 -17.58 12.70 4.42
N PRO A 207 -17.01 13.37 5.45
CA PRO A 207 -16.09 14.50 5.26
C PRO A 207 -14.77 14.13 4.58
N VAL A 208 -14.25 12.90 4.76
CA VAL A 208 -12.98 12.47 4.15
C VAL A 208 -13.18 12.22 2.66
N LEU A 209 -14.27 11.54 2.29
CA LEU A 209 -14.60 11.29 0.88
C LEU A 209 -14.98 12.58 0.14
N ASP A 210 -15.69 13.48 0.82
CA ASP A 210 -16.03 14.80 0.29
C ASP A 210 -14.74 15.59 -0.06
N ASP A 211 -13.72 15.55 0.81
CA ASP A 211 -12.41 16.12 0.49
C ASP A 211 -11.75 15.47 -0.74
N VAL A 212 -11.87 14.14 -0.89
CA VAL A 212 -11.32 13.43 -2.06
C VAL A 212 -12.03 13.88 -3.33
N PHE A 213 -13.36 13.84 -3.38
CA PHE A 213 -14.15 14.24 -4.55
C PHE A 213 -13.90 15.71 -4.92
N ARG A 214 -13.98 16.65 -3.98
CA ARG A 214 -13.76 18.07 -4.23
C ARG A 214 -12.35 18.35 -4.77
N ARG A 215 -11.31 17.68 -4.26
CA ARG A 215 -9.96 17.82 -4.80
C ARG A 215 -9.87 17.27 -6.22
N SER A 216 -10.51 16.13 -6.47
CA SER A 216 -10.54 15.50 -7.79
C SER A 216 -11.21 16.41 -8.82
N GLU A 217 -12.38 16.95 -8.51
CA GLU A 217 -13.13 17.86 -9.39
C GLU A 217 -12.36 19.16 -9.67
N ARG A 218 -11.83 19.78 -8.61
CA ARG A 218 -11.07 21.02 -8.73
C ARG A 218 -9.82 20.86 -9.62
N ASP A 219 -9.02 19.83 -9.35
CA ASP A 219 -7.73 19.65 -10.02
C ASP A 219 -7.93 19.13 -11.44
N LEU A 220 -8.99 18.35 -11.70
CA LEU A 220 -9.40 17.96 -13.04
C LEU A 220 -9.80 19.18 -13.90
N ALA A 221 -10.61 20.08 -13.35
CA ALA A 221 -11.04 21.29 -14.06
C ALA A 221 -9.87 22.24 -14.35
N ALA A 222 -8.89 22.30 -13.45
CA ALA A 222 -7.70 23.15 -13.60
C ALA A 222 -6.58 22.51 -14.44
N ARG A 223 -6.65 21.22 -14.79
CA ARG A 223 -5.52 20.43 -15.32
C ARG A 223 -4.24 20.61 -14.49
N ALA A 224 -4.38 20.55 -13.18
CA ALA A 224 -3.37 20.95 -12.22
C ALA A 224 -2.07 20.13 -12.33
N GLU A 225 -2.17 18.83 -12.56
CA GLU A 225 -0.98 17.95 -12.67
C GLU A 225 -0.20 18.23 -13.95
N LEU A 226 -0.87 18.46 -15.08
CA LEU A 226 -0.17 18.81 -16.32
C LEU A 226 0.63 20.11 -16.14
N GLY A 227 0.04 21.13 -15.51
CA GLY A 227 0.73 22.38 -15.20
C GLY A 227 1.86 22.24 -14.18
N ALA A 228 1.70 21.35 -13.18
CA ALA A 228 2.71 21.12 -12.15
C ALA A 228 3.92 20.29 -12.63
N LEU A 229 3.73 19.43 -13.64
CA LEU A 229 4.74 18.49 -14.12
C LEU A 229 5.46 18.95 -15.39
N THR A 230 4.96 20.00 -16.05
CA THR A 230 5.46 20.43 -17.38
C THR A 230 5.65 21.92 -17.47
N GLU A 231 6.45 22.33 -18.46
CA GLU A 231 6.61 23.70 -18.90
C GLU A 231 6.47 23.80 -20.42
N ILE A 232 6.16 25.00 -20.92
CA ILE A 232 6.10 25.30 -22.36
C ILE A 232 7.29 26.20 -22.70
N ASP A 233 8.10 25.81 -23.69
CA ASP A 233 9.24 26.57 -24.13
C ASP A 233 8.85 27.75 -25.07
N ALA A 234 9.84 28.52 -25.47
CA ALA A 234 9.65 29.70 -26.36
C ALA A 234 9.14 29.32 -27.78
N SER A 235 9.25 28.06 -28.18
CA SER A 235 8.70 27.56 -29.46
C SER A 235 7.24 27.12 -29.34
N GLY A 236 6.69 27.09 -28.13
CA GLY A 236 5.37 26.56 -27.82
C GLY A 236 5.33 25.03 -27.58
N ALA A 237 6.47 24.37 -27.55
CA ALA A 237 6.54 22.93 -27.23
C ALA A 237 6.51 22.69 -25.73
N ARG A 238 5.76 21.66 -25.32
CA ARG A 238 5.66 21.24 -23.93
C ARG A 238 6.73 20.22 -23.60
N HIS A 239 7.33 20.36 -22.40
CA HIS A 239 8.35 19.47 -21.87
C HIS A 239 8.05 19.12 -20.41
N LEU A 240 8.47 17.95 -19.95
CA LEU A 240 8.46 17.59 -18.53
C LEU A 240 9.54 18.40 -17.78
N LEU A 241 9.26 18.73 -16.54
CA LEU A 241 10.23 19.38 -15.66
C LEU A 241 11.42 18.46 -15.35
N ARG A 242 12.51 19.05 -14.89
CA ARG A 242 13.75 18.38 -14.46
C ARG A 242 14.17 18.86 -13.07
N GLY A 243 14.88 18.02 -12.32
CA GLY A 243 15.36 18.34 -10.99
C GLY A 243 14.32 18.06 -9.91
N ALA A 244 14.43 18.76 -8.77
CA ALA A 244 13.43 18.69 -7.69
C ALA A 244 12.20 19.49 -8.11
N VAL A 245 11.04 18.85 -8.15
CA VAL A 245 9.81 19.43 -8.72
C VAL A 245 8.77 19.78 -7.66
N ASP A 246 8.84 19.18 -6.46
CA ASP A 246 7.96 19.48 -5.33
C ASP A 246 8.78 20.04 -4.16
N PRO A 247 8.63 21.33 -3.83
CA PRO A 247 9.30 21.90 -2.65
C PRO A 247 8.88 21.24 -1.33
N ALA A 248 7.68 20.65 -1.28
CA ALA A 248 7.18 19.95 -0.10
C ALA A 248 7.71 18.51 0.00
N ASP A 249 8.17 17.94 -1.11
CA ASP A 249 8.84 16.62 -1.15
C ASP A 249 10.13 16.72 -1.99
N PRO A 250 11.21 17.28 -1.40
CA PRO A 250 12.49 17.47 -2.11
C PRO A 250 13.16 16.15 -2.54
N GLN A 251 12.64 15.01 -2.11
CA GLN A 251 13.08 13.69 -2.56
C GLN A 251 12.45 13.29 -3.91
N SER A 252 11.38 13.98 -4.34
CA SER A 252 10.79 13.81 -5.66
C SER A 252 11.65 14.53 -6.71
N VAL A 253 12.42 13.76 -7.47
CA VAL A 253 13.38 14.26 -8.46
C VAL A 253 13.10 13.66 -9.81
N PHE A 254 13.06 14.50 -10.85
CA PHE A 254 12.97 14.08 -12.24
C PHE A 254 14.33 14.18 -12.92
N ALA A 255 14.75 13.09 -13.56
CA ALA A 255 16.03 13.00 -14.26
C ALA A 255 15.84 12.52 -15.70
N ASP A 256 16.74 12.93 -16.59
CA ASP A 256 16.74 12.43 -17.95
C ASP A 256 16.93 10.91 -17.99
N LEU A 257 16.27 10.28 -18.96
CA LEU A 257 16.53 8.89 -19.28
C LEU A 257 17.87 8.76 -20.02
N PRO A 258 18.64 7.68 -19.77
CA PRO A 258 19.81 7.37 -20.60
C PRO A 258 19.42 7.29 -22.08
N PRO A 259 20.30 7.71 -23.02
CA PRO A 259 19.98 7.76 -24.44
C PRO A 259 19.46 6.44 -25.04
N PHE A 260 19.96 5.29 -24.58
CA PHE A 260 19.53 3.97 -25.05
C PHE A 260 18.10 3.61 -24.58
N ALA A 261 17.64 4.17 -23.46
CA ALA A 261 16.34 3.86 -22.89
C ALA A 261 15.17 4.61 -23.54
N ARG A 262 15.48 5.75 -24.19
CA ARG A 262 14.47 6.60 -24.81
C ARG A 262 13.71 5.93 -25.97
N PRO A 263 14.36 5.26 -26.95
CA PRO A 263 13.65 4.56 -28.02
C PRO A 263 12.71 3.45 -27.52
N ALA A 264 13.07 2.77 -26.43
CA ALA A 264 12.23 1.74 -25.83
C ALA A 264 10.90 2.30 -25.25
N ILE A 265 10.81 3.60 -24.96
CA ILE A 265 9.55 4.24 -24.51
C ILE A 265 8.52 4.24 -25.65
N ASP A 266 8.92 4.56 -26.87
CA ASP A 266 7.99 4.58 -28.02
C ASP A 266 7.41 3.19 -28.28
N GLU A 267 8.22 2.13 -28.22
CA GLU A 267 7.77 0.74 -28.34
C GLU A 267 6.81 0.36 -27.19
N THR A 268 7.17 0.75 -25.96
CA THR A 268 6.36 0.49 -24.77
C THR A 268 4.97 1.16 -24.85
N ILE A 269 4.91 2.42 -25.27
CA ILE A 269 3.65 3.17 -25.43
C ILE A 269 2.82 2.59 -26.59
N SER A 270 3.46 2.17 -27.68
CA SER A 270 2.78 1.48 -28.78
C SER A 270 2.13 0.17 -28.33
N ALA A 271 2.88 -0.66 -27.60
CA ALA A 271 2.36 -1.93 -27.06
C ALA A 271 1.26 -1.69 -26.00
N TYR A 272 1.45 -0.72 -25.10
CA TYR A 272 0.45 -0.30 -24.10
C TYR A 272 -0.89 0.08 -24.74
N ARG A 273 -0.88 0.83 -25.87
CA ARG A 273 -2.10 1.22 -26.58
C ARG A 273 -3.00 0.01 -26.91
N GLY A 274 -2.39 -1.13 -27.28
CA GLY A 274 -3.10 -2.40 -27.57
C GLY A 274 -3.75 -3.03 -26.33
N THR A 275 -3.44 -2.57 -25.12
CA THR A 275 -4.02 -3.10 -23.87
C THR A 275 -5.17 -2.24 -23.34
N LEU A 276 -5.43 -1.08 -23.92
CA LEU A 276 -6.53 -0.19 -23.52
C LEU A 276 -7.90 -0.77 -23.98
N LEU A 277 -8.94 -0.56 -23.18
CA LEU A 277 -10.32 -0.92 -23.55
C LEU A 277 -10.85 -0.07 -24.69
N ALA A 278 -10.53 1.22 -24.67
CA ALA A 278 -10.87 2.18 -25.72
C ALA A 278 -9.60 2.94 -26.15
N PRO A 279 -8.79 2.37 -27.05
CA PRO A 279 -7.55 3.00 -27.46
C PRO A 279 -7.82 4.31 -28.25
N PRO A 280 -7.18 5.42 -27.89
CA PRO A 280 -7.28 6.67 -28.64
C PRO A 280 -6.62 6.53 -30.03
N PRO A 281 -6.80 7.48 -30.95
CA PRO A 281 -6.05 7.53 -32.20
C PRO A 281 -4.54 7.45 -31.95
N ALA A 282 -3.78 6.80 -32.84
CA ALA A 282 -2.34 6.56 -32.64
C ALA A 282 -1.55 7.88 -32.42
N ARG A 283 -1.95 8.97 -33.10
CA ARG A 283 -1.32 10.29 -32.91
C ARG A 283 -1.43 10.82 -31.48
N ALA A 284 -2.51 10.50 -30.77
CA ALA A 284 -2.77 10.94 -29.41
C ALA A 284 -1.90 10.25 -28.34
N LEU A 285 -1.02 9.36 -28.73
CA LEU A 285 -0.03 8.74 -27.83
C LEU A 285 1.39 8.86 -28.39
N ARG A 286 1.64 9.81 -29.30
CA ARG A 286 2.99 10.10 -29.78
C ARG A 286 3.81 10.67 -28.62
N VAL A 287 4.92 10.02 -28.31
CA VAL A 287 5.79 10.45 -27.20
C VAL A 287 6.49 11.76 -27.54
N LEU A 288 6.32 12.76 -26.68
CA LEU A 288 6.95 14.06 -26.77
C LEU A 288 8.21 14.13 -25.91
N ASP A 289 8.10 13.69 -24.65
CA ASP A 289 9.18 13.71 -23.68
C ASP A 289 9.07 12.58 -22.68
N ALA A 290 10.14 12.25 -21.96
CA ALA A 290 10.12 11.26 -20.89
C ALA A 290 11.21 11.50 -19.84
N VAL A 291 10.87 11.29 -18.55
CA VAL A 291 11.80 11.45 -17.42
C VAL A 291 11.68 10.28 -16.44
N ARG A 292 12.78 9.93 -15.81
CA ARG A 292 12.83 9.04 -14.66
C ARG A 292 12.36 9.81 -13.42
N GLN A 293 11.35 9.30 -12.72
CA GLN A 293 10.91 9.84 -11.44
C GLN A 293 11.52 9.04 -10.29
N PHE A 294 12.11 9.74 -9.32
CA PHE A 294 12.60 9.19 -8.06
C PHE A 294 11.74 9.70 -6.90
N GLY A 295 11.76 8.98 -5.77
CA GLY A 295 11.22 9.47 -4.51
C GLY A 295 9.70 9.37 -4.34
N SER A 296 9.01 8.58 -5.14
CA SER A 296 7.55 8.47 -5.06
C SER A 296 7.08 7.18 -4.35
N GLY A 297 6.10 7.33 -3.46
CA GLY A 297 5.50 6.24 -2.69
C GLY A 297 6.30 5.85 -1.43
N VAL A 298 5.98 4.72 -0.83
CA VAL A 298 6.71 4.09 0.29
C VAL A 298 7.19 2.71 -0.13
N ALA A 299 6.30 1.73 -0.24
CA ALA A 299 6.65 0.37 -0.68
C ALA A 299 7.26 0.34 -2.09
N SER A 300 6.77 1.20 -2.97
CA SER A 300 7.23 1.33 -4.35
C SER A 300 8.42 2.28 -4.55
N TRP A 301 8.97 2.87 -3.49
CA TRP A 301 10.12 3.78 -3.57
C TRP A 301 11.29 3.27 -4.41
N PRO A 302 11.73 1.99 -4.27
CA PRO A 302 12.85 1.46 -5.05
C PRO A 302 12.47 1.06 -6.46
N ARG A 303 11.18 1.09 -6.82
CA ARG A 303 10.72 0.66 -8.13
C ARG A 303 10.94 1.71 -9.19
N LEU A 304 11.07 1.24 -10.41
CA LEU A 304 11.17 2.11 -11.57
C LEU A 304 9.85 2.84 -11.78
N ARG A 305 9.96 4.17 -11.98
CA ARG A 305 8.84 5.02 -12.35
C ARG A 305 9.31 6.03 -13.40
N VAL A 306 8.59 6.12 -14.50
CA VAL A 306 8.88 7.04 -15.60
C VAL A 306 7.63 7.83 -15.90
N LEU A 307 7.77 9.14 -16.03
CA LEU A 307 6.73 9.98 -16.60
C LEU A 307 6.99 10.15 -18.10
N VAL A 308 5.93 10.03 -18.89
CA VAL A 308 5.97 10.15 -20.34
C VAL A 308 4.93 11.19 -20.76
N LEU A 309 5.39 12.28 -21.34
CA LEU A 309 4.54 13.26 -22.00
C LEU A 309 4.17 12.74 -23.38
N VAL A 310 2.89 12.69 -23.66
CA VAL A 310 2.35 12.26 -24.96
C VAL A 310 1.43 13.32 -25.55
N ALA A 311 1.44 13.43 -26.87
CA ALA A 311 0.55 14.33 -27.59
C ALA A 311 -0.92 13.93 -27.37
N GLY A 312 -1.79 14.91 -27.30
CA GLY A 312 -3.23 14.75 -27.29
C GLY A 312 -3.84 14.42 -28.66
N ALA A 313 -5.13 14.63 -28.79
CA ALA A 313 -5.86 14.38 -30.04
C ALA A 313 -5.73 15.53 -31.05
N THR A 314 -5.38 16.75 -30.60
CA THR A 314 -5.15 17.94 -31.40
C THR A 314 -3.67 18.17 -31.75
N ASP A 315 -3.38 19.21 -32.50
CA ASP A 315 -2.00 19.63 -32.79
C ASP A 315 -1.46 20.63 -31.75
N GLY A 316 -2.32 21.10 -30.84
CA GLY A 316 -1.95 22.03 -29.77
C GLY A 316 -1.44 21.29 -28.51
N ALA A 317 -0.67 22.00 -27.68
CA ALA A 317 -0.14 21.45 -26.44
C ALA A 317 -1.14 21.43 -25.26
N GLU A 318 -2.33 21.99 -25.46
CA GLU A 318 -3.36 22.11 -24.41
C GLU A 318 -4.03 20.77 -24.03
N ASP A 319 -4.05 19.79 -24.93
CA ASP A 319 -4.61 18.47 -24.69
C ASP A 319 -3.55 17.37 -24.53
N ASP A 320 -2.27 17.75 -24.42
CA ASP A 320 -1.21 16.82 -24.04
C ASP A 320 -1.52 16.11 -22.72
N GLU A 321 -1.07 14.86 -22.60
CA GLU A 321 -1.26 14.04 -21.41
C GLU A 321 0.08 13.57 -20.85
N VAL A 322 0.19 13.51 -19.52
CA VAL A 322 1.29 12.82 -18.84
C VAL A 322 0.85 11.41 -18.45
N LEU A 323 1.62 10.42 -18.86
CA LEU A 323 1.45 9.03 -18.46
C LEU A 323 2.53 8.65 -17.44
N GLU A 324 2.13 7.87 -16.42
CA GLU A 324 3.04 7.23 -15.49
C GLU A 324 3.27 5.77 -15.93
N LEU A 325 4.53 5.38 -16.10
CA LEU A 325 4.97 4.00 -16.16
C LEU A 325 5.50 3.60 -14.79
N LYS A 326 4.86 2.63 -14.14
CA LYS A 326 5.27 2.10 -12.84
C LYS A 326 5.68 0.63 -12.99
N GLU A 327 6.88 0.27 -12.54
CA GLU A 327 7.32 -1.12 -12.46
C GLU A 327 6.39 -1.93 -11.57
N LEU A 328 5.99 -3.10 -12.05
CA LEU A 328 5.09 -4.04 -11.37
C LEU A 328 5.88 -5.14 -10.65
N GLY A 329 5.30 -5.63 -9.56
CA GLY A 329 5.80 -6.78 -8.82
C GLY A 329 4.87 -7.99 -8.84
N ASP A 330 5.37 -9.12 -8.38
CA ASP A 330 4.53 -10.28 -8.09
C ASP A 330 3.72 -10.02 -6.81
N SER A 331 2.50 -10.58 -6.75
CA SER A 331 1.65 -10.53 -5.56
C SER A 331 2.23 -11.32 -4.38
N GLY A 332 3.08 -12.29 -4.65
CA GLY A 332 3.55 -13.26 -3.67
C GLY A 332 2.53 -14.36 -3.31
N ALA A 333 1.28 -14.24 -3.78
CA ALA A 333 0.22 -15.21 -3.49
C ALA A 333 0.58 -16.63 -3.94
N ARG A 334 1.33 -16.78 -5.03
CA ARG A 334 1.80 -18.08 -5.56
C ARG A 334 2.52 -18.94 -4.55
N ALA A 335 3.31 -18.35 -3.71
CA ALA A 335 4.08 -19.08 -2.71
C ALA A 335 3.20 -19.76 -1.67
N TRP A 336 1.93 -19.31 -1.54
CA TRP A 336 1.08 -19.66 -0.42
C TRP A 336 -0.24 -20.32 -0.78
N PHE A 337 -0.81 -19.98 -1.94
CA PHE A 337 -2.15 -20.41 -2.37
C PHE A 337 -2.14 -20.94 -3.81
N PRO A 338 -1.50 -22.08 -4.10
CA PRO A 338 -1.62 -22.71 -5.41
C PRO A 338 -3.02 -23.37 -5.55
N PRO A 339 -3.69 -23.29 -6.69
CA PRO A 339 -3.37 -22.60 -7.93
C PRO A 339 -4.04 -21.21 -8.01
N GLY A 340 -3.95 -20.40 -6.96
CA GLY A 340 -4.70 -19.18 -6.73
C GLY A 340 -4.65 -18.08 -7.79
N LEU A 341 -4.04 -18.31 -8.94
CA LEU A 341 -3.68 -17.23 -9.81
C LEU A 341 -4.71 -16.87 -10.86
N LEU A 342 -4.89 -15.57 -10.98
CA LEU A 342 -5.76 -14.98 -11.97
C LEU A 342 -5.10 -14.86 -13.35
N ALA A 343 -3.78 -14.93 -13.45
CA ALA A 343 -3.00 -15.04 -14.69
C ALA A 343 -1.59 -15.57 -14.43
N ARG A 344 -0.92 -16.04 -15.50
CA ARG A 344 0.45 -16.60 -15.39
C ARG A 344 1.53 -15.54 -15.33
N ASP A 345 1.31 -14.38 -15.95
CA ASP A 345 2.25 -13.26 -16.00
C ASP A 345 1.75 -12.08 -15.17
N VAL A 346 2.68 -11.22 -14.75
CA VAL A 346 2.39 -10.08 -13.87
C VAL A 346 1.45 -9.08 -14.56
N THR A 347 1.69 -8.75 -15.83
CA THR A 347 0.90 -7.77 -16.57
C THR A 347 -0.54 -8.23 -16.80
N GLY A 348 -0.72 -9.49 -17.13
CA GLY A 348 -2.04 -10.12 -17.27
C GLY A 348 -2.80 -10.18 -15.96
N ARG A 349 -2.12 -10.54 -14.84
CA ARG A 349 -2.71 -10.52 -13.50
C ARG A 349 -3.21 -9.12 -13.15
N ILE A 350 -2.37 -8.10 -13.28
CA ILE A 350 -2.71 -6.72 -12.95
C ILE A 350 -3.88 -6.21 -13.77
N ARG A 351 -3.90 -6.45 -15.10
CA ARG A 351 -5.05 -6.06 -15.93
C ARG A 351 -6.33 -6.77 -15.52
N ARG A 352 -6.24 -8.04 -15.19
CA ARG A 352 -7.41 -8.82 -14.83
C ARG A 352 -7.95 -8.42 -13.46
N THR A 353 -7.08 -8.31 -12.47
CA THR A 353 -7.47 -7.93 -11.09
C THR A 353 -8.06 -6.54 -11.04
N SER A 354 -7.45 -5.55 -11.69
CA SER A 354 -7.95 -4.17 -11.71
C SER A 354 -9.33 -4.09 -12.34
N ARG A 355 -9.50 -4.62 -13.56
CA ARG A 355 -10.77 -4.55 -14.27
C ARG A 355 -11.90 -5.33 -13.61
N SER A 356 -11.58 -6.35 -12.82
CA SER A 356 -12.56 -7.12 -12.06
C SER A 356 -12.86 -6.50 -10.69
N ALA A 357 -11.89 -5.85 -10.05
CA ALA A 357 -12.07 -5.20 -8.76
C ALA A 357 -12.81 -3.86 -8.86
N TRP A 358 -12.68 -3.16 -9.98
CA TRP A 358 -13.42 -1.92 -10.20
C TRP A 358 -14.91 -2.14 -10.39
N SER A 359 -15.72 -1.16 -10.03
CA SER A 359 -17.16 -1.19 -10.25
C SER A 359 -17.54 -1.22 -11.72
N ARG A 360 -16.62 -0.79 -12.59
CA ARG A 360 -16.70 -0.90 -14.06
C ARG A 360 -15.28 -1.09 -14.63
N PRO A 361 -15.10 -1.88 -15.69
CA PRO A 361 -13.78 -2.22 -16.22
C PRO A 361 -12.95 -1.02 -16.73
N ASP A 362 -13.62 0.09 -17.06
CA ASP A 362 -13.03 1.33 -17.56
C ASP A 362 -12.99 2.44 -16.49
N ALA A 363 -12.98 2.08 -15.19
CA ALA A 363 -12.91 3.05 -14.08
C ALA A 363 -11.71 4.00 -14.18
N GLU A 364 -10.69 3.61 -14.94
CA GLU A 364 -9.64 4.51 -15.41
C GLU A 364 -9.42 4.36 -16.92
N ALA A 365 -9.70 5.44 -17.67
CA ALA A 365 -9.73 5.42 -19.13
C ALA A 365 -8.37 5.13 -19.79
N ARG A 366 -7.27 5.49 -19.13
CA ARG A 366 -5.89 5.31 -19.63
C ARG A 366 -5.13 4.17 -18.94
N TRP A 367 -5.85 3.28 -18.26
CA TRP A 367 -5.25 2.14 -17.60
C TRP A 367 -4.87 1.03 -18.56
N GLY A 368 -3.61 0.64 -18.52
CA GLY A 368 -3.10 -0.50 -19.27
C GLY A 368 -1.77 -1.00 -18.71
N THR A 369 -1.16 -1.93 -19.40
CA THR A 369 0.14 -2.49 -19.02
C THR A 369 1.02 -2.67 -20.26
N SER A 370 2.31 -2.76 -20.04
CA SER A 370 3.28 -3.01 -21.09
C SER A 370 4.53 -3.68 -20.49
N THR A 371 5.57 -3.78 -21.31
CA THR A 371 6.92 -4.16 -20.88
C THR A 371 7.88 -3.08 -21.35
N TRP A 372 8.74 -2.60 -20.45
CA TRP A 372 9.81 -1.66 -20.78
C TRP A 372 11.16 -2.23 -20.36
N LEU A 373 12.07 -2.35 -21.30
CA LEU A 373 13.41 -2.95 -21.08
C LEU A 373 13.35 -4.32 -20.36
N GLY A 374 12.34 -5.14 -20.68
CA GLY A 374 12.13 -6.44 -20.08
C GLY A 374 11.39 -6.42 -18.73
N LEU A 375 11.13 -5.26 -18.14
CA LEU A 375 10.36 -5.12 -16.90
C LEU A 375 8.87 -4.97 -17.18
N PRO A 376 7.99 -5.69 -16.47
CA PRO A 376 6.55 -5.45 -16.54
C PRO A 376 6.21 -4.09 -15.94
N VAL A 377 5.43 -3.30 -16.66
CA VAL A 377 5.00 -1.96 -16.23
C VAL A 377 3.50 -1.79 -16.35
N GLN A 378 2.93 -1.11 -15.36
CA GLN A 378 1.62 -0.48 -15.45
C GLN A 378 1.79 0.87 -16.14
N VAL A 379 0.84 1.22 -17.00
CA VAL A 379 0.77 2.55 -17.61
C VAL A 379 -0.61 3.12 -17.34
N ARG A 380 -0.65 4.36 -16.82
CA ARG A 380 -1.88 5.09 -16.56
C ARG A 380 -1.67 6.58 -16.78
N ARG A 381 -2.74 7.36 -16.87
CA ARG A 381 -2.61 8.80 -16.83
C ARG A 381 -2.16 9.25 -15.45
N GLU A 382 -1.16 10.13 -15.37
CA GLU A 382 -0.94 10.96 -14.19
C GLU A 382 -2.02 12.04 -14.20
N SER A 383 -3.12 11.76 -13.55
CA SER A 383 -4.38 12.46 -13.77
C SER A 383 -4.65 13.46 -12.66
N GLU A 384 -5.04 14.66 -13.07
CA GLU A 384 -5.48 15.74 -12.20
C GLU A 384 -6.60 15.34 -11.25
N GLY A 385 -7.52 14.50 -11.74
CA GLY A 385 -8.68 14.04 -10.97
C GLY A 385 -8.44 12.81 -10.11
N GLN A 386 -7.27 12.18 -10.17
CA GLN A 386 -6.97 11.01 -9.32
C GLN A 386 -6.46 11.45 -7.96
N LYS A 387 -7.30 11.38 -6.95
CA LYS A 387 -6.95 11.75 -5.56
C LYS A 387 -7.25 10.62 -4.61
N ASN A 388 -6.22 10.18 -3.90
CA ASN A 388 -6.35 9.11 -2.92
C ASN A 388 -6.88 9.63 -1.59
N VAL A 389 -7.49 8.73 -0.82
CA VAL A 389 -7.62 8.89 0.62
C VAL A 389 -6.20 9.10 1.19
N ARG A 390 -6.03 10.04 2.11
CA ARG A 390 -4.75 10.35 2.74
C ARG A 390 -4.94 10.48 4.24
N THR A 391 -4.33 9.59 5.02
CA THR A 391 -4.40 9.60 6.48
C THR A 391 -3.81 10.88 7.08
N ALA A 392 -2.76 11.43 6.46
CA ALA A 392 -2.18 12.72 6.85
C ALA A 392 -3.16 13.92 6.76
N ARG A 393 -4.30 13.75 6.07
CA ARG A 393 -5.37 14.75 5.98
C ARG A 393 -6.50 14.55 7.00
N TRP A 394 -6.38 13.58 7.87
CA TRP A 394 -7.37 13.31 8.93
C TRP A 394 -7.23 14.31 10.09
N THR A 395 -7.52 15.56 9.80
CA THR A 395 -7.43 16.70 10.73
C THR A 395 -8.69 17.55 10.69
N GLY A 396 -9.00 18.28 11.75
CA GLY A 396 -10.21 19.08 11.87
C GLY A 396 -11.47 18.23 11.67
N ALA A 397 -12.41 18.67 10.86
CA ALA A 397 -13.67 17.95 10.60
C ALA A 397 -13.47 16.54 10.01
N ARG A 398 -12.38 16.31 9.26
CA ARG A 398 -12.02 15.01 8.70
C ARG A 398 -11.31 14.09 9.69
N GLY A 399 -10.83 14.65 10.81
CA GLY A 399 -10.13 13.93 11.88
C GLY A 399 -11.04 13.52 13.04
N THR A 400 -12.34 13.80 13.01
CA THR A 400 -13.27 13.34 14.06
C THR A 400 -13.41 11.81 14.05
N VAL A 401 -13.78 11.23 15.18
CA VAL A 401 -14.04 9.78 15.29
C VAL A 401 -15.09 9.35 14.26
N GLU A 402 -16.14 10.14 14.10
CA GLU A 402 -17.24 9.85 13.15
C GLU A 402 -16.78 9.91 11.70
N ALA A 403 -15.97 10.89 11.31
CA ALA A 403 -15.45 10.99 9.94
C ALA A 403 -14.52 9.81 9.60
N ILE A 404 -13.67 9.37 10.54
CA ILE A 404 -12.80 8.21 10.33
C ILE A 404 -13.61 6.91 10.32
N ARG A 405 -14.63 6.78 11.18
CA ARG A 405 -15.60 5.68 11.11
C ARG A 405 -16.30 5.65 9.75
N GLY A 406 -16.78 6.80 9.28
CA GLY A 406 -17.51 6.95 8.01
C GLY A 406 -16.68 6.50 6.83
N VAL A 407 -15.44 6.99 6.68
CA VAL A 407 -14.57 6.56 5.59
C VAL A 407 -14.22 5.07 5.71
N GLY A 408 -13.92 4.55 6.90
CA GLY A 408 -13.65 3.13 7.11
C GLY A 408 -14.81 2.23 6.67
N VAL A 409 -16.06 2.59 7.03
CA VAL A 409 -17.30 1.92 6.62
C VAL A 409 -17.48 1.97 5.10
N ALA A 410 -17.26 3.12 4.49
CA ALA A 410 -17.38 3.27 3.04
C ALA A 410 -16.36 2.39 2.29
N LEU A 411 -15.11 2.38 2.71
CA LEU A 411 -14.06 1.54 2.12
C LEU A 411 -14.32 0.04 2.35
N ALA A 412 -14.87 -0.35 3.50
CA ALA A 412 -15.27 -1.73 3.77
C ALA A 412 -16.38 -2.21 2.80
N ARG A 413 -17.33 -1.34 2.43
CA ARG A 413 -18.34 -1.65 1.40
C ARG A 413 -17.73 -1.82 0.02
N VAL A 414 -16.75 -0.98 -0.35
CA VAL A 414 -16.00 -1.17 -1.61
C VAL A 414 -15.26 -2.50 -1.57
N LEU A 415 -14.62 -2.85 -0.46
CA LEU A 415 -13.90 -4.11 -0.30
C LEU A 415 -14.85 -5.32 -0.37
N ALA A 416 -16.02 -5.25 0.26
CA ALA A 416 -17.06 -6.28 0.17
C ALA A 416 -17.53 -6.49 -1.28
N ARG A 417 -17.70 -5.43 -2.05
CA ARG A 417 -18.00 -5.50 -3.49
C ARG A 417 -16.93 -6.27 -4.25
N ILE A 418 -15.64 -5.98 -3.99
CA ILE A 418 -14.50 -6.64 -4.65
C ILE A 418 -14.54 -8.14 -4.36
N HIS A 419 -14.71 -8.52 -3.09
CA HIS A 419 -14.78 -9.94 -2.69
C HIS A 419 -16.03 -10.65 -3.22
N SER A 420 -17.08 -9.90 -3.55
CA SER A 420 -18.33 -10.42 -4.12
C SER A 420 -18.30 -10.46 -5.65
N THR A 421 -17.23 -10.03 -6.29
CA THR A 421 -17.10 -10.08 -7.75
C THR A 421 -17.05 -11.52 -8.22
N TRP A 422 -17.99 -11.89 -9.08
CA TRP A 422 -17.99 -13.19 -9.73
C TRP A 422 -16.88 -13.28 -10.78
N LEU A 423 -15.85 -14.05 -10.48
CA LEU A 423 -14.68 -14.17 -11.33
C LEU A 423 -14.32 -15.64 -11.58
N ASP A 424 -14.18 -16.02 -12.86
CA ASP A 424 -13.89 -17.38 -13.30
C ASP A 424 -14.96 -18.43 -12.87
N GLY A 425 -16.21 -18.02 -12.78
CA GLY A 425 -17.28 -18.89 -12.32
C GLY A 425 -17.26 -19.15 -10.81
N VAL A 426 -16.43 -18.40 -10.06
CA VAL A 426 -16.31 -18.53 -8.61
C VAL A 426 -17.23 -17.53 -7.93
N ASP A 427 -18.15 -18.05 -7.12
CA ASP A 427 -18.90 -17.31 -6.11
C ASP A 427 -18.18 -17.44 -4.76
N ALA A 428 -17.57 -16.36 -4.31
CA ALA A 428 -16.97 -16.29 -2.99
C ALA A 428 -17.86 -15.53 -1.99
N ALA A 429 -18.84 -14.77 -2.45
CA ALA A 429 -19.72 -13.98 -1.59
C ALA A 429 -20.62 -14.86 -0.72
N THR A 430 -21.27 -15.86 -1.31
CA THR A 430 -22.19 -16.75 -0.59
C THR A 430 -21.54 -17.44 0.59
N PRO A 431 -20.41 -18.17 0.48
CA PRO A 431 -19.79 -18.82 1.62
C PRO A 431 -19.24 -17.84 2.66
N ILE A 432 -18.81 -16.65 2.27
CA ILE A 432 -18.39 -15.60 3.23
C ILE A 432 -19.61 -15.11 4.00
N ALA A 433 -20.70 -14.77 3.33
CA ALA A 433 -21.94 -14.30 3.94
C ALA A 433 -22.52 -15.34 4.91
N GLU A 434 -22.64 -16.60 4.51
CA GLU A 434 -23.12 -17.70 5.36
C GLU A 434 -22.26 -17.90 6.60
N THR A 435 -20.94 -17.74 6.47
CA THR A 435 -20.02 -17.89 7.59
C THR A 435 -20.17 -16.75 8.59
N ILE A 436 -20.27 -15.50 8.12
CA ILE A 436 -20.49 -14.33 8.98
C ILE A 436 -21.88 -14.37 9.63
N ALA A 437 -22.92 -14.80 8.89
CA ALA A 437 -24.29 -14.84 9.37
C ALA A 437 -24.52 -15.80 10.58
N ARG A 438 -23.59 -16.73 10.84
CA ARG A 438 -23.66 -17.62 12.01
C ARG A 438 -23.48 -16.87 13.33
N ASP A 439 -22.67 -15.81 13.33
CA ASP A 439 -22.41 -14.95 14.49
C ASP A 439 -21.88 -13.58 14.05
N PRO A 440 -22.76 -12.69 13.51
CA PRO A 440 -22.32 -11.38 12.98
C PRO A 440 -21.68 -10.47 14.06
N ALA A 441 -22.18 -10.55 15.29
CA ALA A 441 -21.62 -9.78 16.40
C ALA A 441 -20.22 -10.28 16.76
N GLY A 442 -20.07 -11.60 16.92
CA GLY A 442 -18.77 -12.22 17.19
C GLY A 442 -17.76 -12.02 16.07
N PHE A 443 -18.21 -11.93 14.80
CA PHE A 443 -17.35 -11.55 13.69
C PHE A 443 -16.79 -10.13 13.87
N ALA A 444 -17.67 -9.17 14.15
CA ALA A 444 -17.25 -7.79 14.33
C ALA A 444 -16.32 -7.62 15.55
N ASP A 445 -16.62 -8.32 16.66
CA ASP A 445 -15.79 -8.31 17.87
C ASP A 445 -14.40 -8.93 17.61
N GLU A 446 -14.33 -10.05 16.87
CA GLU A 446 -13.05 -10.67 16.50
C GLU A 446 -12.19 -9.73 15.64
N GLN A 447 -12.77 -9.09 14.62
CA GLN A 447 -12.01 -8.16 13.79
C GLN A 447 -11.51 -6.96 14.61
N ALA A 448 -12.34 -6.40 15.50
CA ALA A 448 -11.96 -5.28 16.35
C ALA A 448 -10.80 -5.63 17.28
N ASP A 449 -10.88 -6.77 17.97
CA ASP A 449 -9.85 -7.25 18.89
C ASP A 449 -8.53 -7.54 18.17
N VAL A 450 -8.57 -8.29 17.07
CA VAL A 450 -7.38 -8.65 16.30
C VAL A 450 -6.70 -7.42 15.70
N CYS A 451 -7.47 -6.50 15.08
CA CYS A 451 -6.90 -5.34 14.42
C CYS A 451 -6.37 -4.31 15.41
N GLY A 452 -7.02 -4.12 16.56
CA GLY A 452 -6.54 -3.25 17.64
C GLY A 452 -5.19 -3.70 18.19
N ARG A 453 -5.05 -5.00 18.48
CA ARG A 453 -3.76 -5.58 18.92
C ARG A 453 -2.70 -5.49 17.83
N TYR A 454 -3.07 -5.75 16.57
CA TYR A 454 -2.11 -5.67 15.47
C TYR A 454 -1.67 -4.23 15.20
N ALA A 455 -2.54 -3.23 15.38
CA ALA A 455 -2.15 -1.84 15.30
C ALA A 455 -1.07 -1.46 16.33
N THR A 456 -1.17 -1.98 17.56
CA THR A 456 -0.12 -1.82 18.59
C THR A 456 1.17 -2.56 18.20
N GLN A 457 1.05 -3.79 17.68
CA GLN A 457 2.20 -4.55 17.20
C GLN A 457 2.95 -3.82 16.06
N VAL A 458 2.25 -3.13 15.16
CA VAL A 458 2.86 -2.32 14.09
C VAL A 458 3.75 -1.21 14.67
N GLU A 459 3.30 -0.54 15.72
CA GLU A 459 4.08 0.49 16.40
C GLU A 459 5.34 -0.08 17.07
N ASP A 460 5.19 -1.20 17.77
CA ASP A 460 6.31 -1.92 18.41
C ASP A 460 7.32 -2.45 17.38
N ASP A 461 6.83 -3.03 16.27
CA ASP A 461 7.68 -3.55 15.20
C ASP A 461 8.42 -2.44 14.47
N ARG A 462 7.81 -1.25 14.31
CA ARG A 462 8.51 -0.08 13.82
C ARG A 462 9.67 0.32 14.73
N ALA A 463 9.49 0.31 16.04
CA ALA A 463 10.58 0.60 16.98
C ALA A 463 11.75 -0.39 16.83
N ARG A 464 11.44 -1.70 16.72
CA ARG A 464 12.44 -2.75 16.43
C ARG A 464 13.14 -2.54 15.09
N PHE A 465 12.39 -2.16 14.07
CA PHE A 465 12.91 -1.87 12.73
C PHE A 465 13.89 -0.69 12.76
N ILE A 466 13.56 0.41 13.46
CA ILE A 466 14.44 1.57 13.62
C ILE A 466 15.74 1.15 14.31
N GLU A 467 15.66 0.36 15.37
CA GLU A 467 16.85 -0.13 16.07
C GLU A 467 17.69 -1.06 15.18
N ALA A 468 17.04 -1.89 14.36
CA ALA A 468 17.73 -2.71 13.38
C ALA A 468 18.44 -1.88 12.30
N LEU A 469 17.85 -0.76 11.85
CA LEU A 469 18.51 0.16 10.92
C LEU A 469 19.75 0.83 11.55
N ARG A 470 19.69 1.18 12.85
CA ARG A 470 20.81 1.77 13.57
C ARG A 470 21.98 0.80 13.74
N THR A 471 21.67 -0.47 14.00
CA THR A 471 22.68 -1.50 14.32
C THR A 471 23.20 -2.25 13.10
N ARG A 472 22.36 -2.50 12.10
CA ARG A 472 22.68 -3.30 10.90
C ARG A 472 22.88 -2.46 9.63
N GLY A 473 22.61 -1.15 9.70
CA GLY A 473 22.75 -0.21 8.58
C GLY A 473 21.51 -0.12 7.67
N PRO A 474 21.56 0.76 6.65
CA PRO A 474 20.40 1.22 5.89
C PRO A 474 19.73 0.16 5.00
N THR A 475 20.37 -0.99 4.80
CA THR A 475 19.83 -2.15 4.09
C THR A 475 19.64 -3.38 4.99
N LEU A 476 19.56 -3.16 6.32
CA LEU A 476 19.44 -4.21 7.34
C LEU A 476 20.56 -5.27 7.26
N GLY A 477 21.76 -4.87 6.86
CA GLY A 477 22.94 -5.75 6.77
C GLY A 477 23.04 -6.54 5.46
N VAL A 478 22.11 -6.38 4.51
CA VAL A 478 22.24 -7.02 3.20
C VAL A 478 23.19 -6.21 2.32
N SER A 479 24.27 -6.84 1.89
CA SER A 479 25.24 -6.25 0.96
C SER A 479 24.99 -6.76 -0.47
N PRO A 480 25.27 -5.94 -1.49
CA PRO A 480 25.30 -6.44 -2.88
C PRO A 480 26.36 -7.54 -3.00
N ALA A 481 26.00 -8.70 -3.58
CA ALA A 481 27.00 -9.70 -3.91
C ALA A 481 27.80 -9.27 -5.15
N PRO A 482 29.10 -9.59 -5.23
CA PRO A 482 29.85 -9.40 -6.47
C PRO A 482 29.17 -10.19 -7.60
N GLY A 483 28.78 -9.53 -8.66
CA GLY A 483 28.05 -10.12 -9.79
C GLY A 483 26.53 -9.98 -9.76
N ASP A 484 25.93 -9.58 -8.64
CA ASP A 484 24.49 -9.24 -8.56
C ASP A 484 24.19 -7.80 -9.05
N ALA A 485 25.21 -7.03 -9.41
CA ALA A 485 25.01 -5.72 -10.00
C ALA A 485 24.26 -5.88 -11.34
N PRO A 486 23.22 -5.06 -11.59
CA PRO A 486 22.57 -5.08 -12.88
C PRO A 486 23.59 -4.75 -14.00
N PRO A 487 23.36 -5.20 -15.25
CA PRO A 487 24.17 -4.75 -16.37
C PRO A 487 24.32 -3.22 -16.36
N SER A 488 25.47 -2.71 -16.81
CA SER A 488 25.81 -1.28 -16.72
C SER A 488 24.71 -0.35 -17.26
N ASP A 489 24.07 -0.77 -18.36
CA ASP A 489 22.96 -0.03 -18.98
C ASP A 489 21.72 0.00 -18.11
N PHE A 490 21.43 -1.13 -17.47
CA PHE A 490 20.29 -1.23 -16.53
C PHE A 490 20.54 -0.45 -15.24
N ALA A 491 21.80 -0.46 -14.75
CA ALA A 491 22.20 0.37 -13.61
C ALA A 491 22.01 1.87 -13.90
N ALA A 492 22.26 2.30 -15.14
CA ALA A 492 22.02 3.70 -15.55
C ALA A 492 20.54 4.09 -15.56
N VAL A 493 19.64 3.15 -15.92
CA VAL A 493 18.17 3.38 -15.87
C VAL A 493 17.65 3.38 -14.45
N LEU A 494 18.10 2.42 -13.65
CA LEU A 494 17.64 2.27 -12.26
C LEU A 494 18.20 3.37 -11.37
N GLY A 495 19.41 3.77 -11.58
CA GLY A 495 20.17 4.90 -11.11
C GLY A 495 19.99 5.34 -9.66
N THR A 496 20.98 6.08 -9.17
CA THR A 496 20.84 6.91 -7.97
C THR A 496 20.27 8.26 -8.40
N PRO A 497 19.40 8.91 -7.63
CA PRO A 497 18.97 10.28 -7.91
C PRO A 497 20.18 11.18 -8.17
N PRO A 498 20.15 12.07 -9.17
CA PRO A 498 21.29 12.90 -9.53
C PRO A 498 21.72 13.85 -8.41
N THR A 499 20.84 14.18 -7.49
CA THR A 499 21.15 14.87 -6.24
C THR A 499 20.74 13.94 -5.11
N PRO A 500 21.69 13.38 -4.34
CA PRO A 500 21.34 12.68 -3.12
C PRO A 500 20.70 13.70 -2.18
N THR A 501 19.41 13.80 -2.16
CA THR A 501 18.73 14.45 -1.05
C THR A 501 19.09 13.63 0.18
N ALA A 502 19.61 14.28 1.20
CA ALA A 502 19.90 13.62 2.47
C ALA A 502 18.65 12.84 2.86
N LEU A 503 18.78 11.52 2.99
CA LEU A 503 17.68 10.72 3.51
C LEU A 503 17.28 11.29 4.87
N PRO A 504 15.99 11.31 5.22
CA PRO A 504 15.58 11.75 6.54
C PRO A 504 16.40 11.05 7.62
N GLU A 505 16.88 11.80 8.61
CA GLU A 505 17.52 11.19 9.78
C GLU A 505 16.55 10.19 10.42
N LEU A 506 17.08 9.09 10.94
CA LEU A 506 16.27 8.14 11.68
C LEU A 506 15.72 8.82 12.94
N PRO A 507 14.43 8.68 13.23
CA PRO A 507 13.79 9.28 14.41
C PRO A 507 14.33 8.70 15.72
#